data_f1db85910c42f5401f47518522bf01a1
#
_entry.id   f1db85910c42f5401f47518522bf01a1
#
_cell.length_a   1.000
_cell.length_b   1.000
_cell.length_c   1.000
_cell.angle_alpha   90.00
_cell.angle_beta   90.00
_cell.angle_gamma   90.00
#
_symmetry.space_group_name_H-M   'P 1'
#
loop_
_entity.id
_entity.type
_entity.pdbx_description
1 polymer ?
#
loop_
_entity_poly.entity_id
_entity_poly.type
_entity_poly.pdbx_seq_one_letter_code
_entity_poly.pdbx_strand_id
1 'polypeptide(L)'
;MASKPAQKRLTKEFLAMQKSPPPFVWAAPEEKNILHWNFIVRGPPDCPYAGGEYHGLIAFPSEYPFKPPGIKMYTPSGRFQPDKKICFSMSDFHPGTWNPAWSVATICTGLLSFMLSDEMTTGSVTSTDVEKRDFALRSHEWNRKQKRFRDAFPDYCTEEMKDLPNMGEKDKGPVEDGEASQEAPAGTTQGPVVRASAPPTVKARAMPTSASAAPPVAGQVAIAPASWRETIWDRWRWGIFILLAVLVSRLSNV
;
A
#
# COMPACT_ATOMS: atom_id res chain seq x y z
N MET A 1 3.63 9.35 23.78
CA MET A 1 2.17 9.39 24.00
C MET A 1 1.52 10.22 22.90
N ALA A 2 0.29 9.88 22.50
CA ALA A 2 -0.46 10.68 21.55
C ALA A 2 -0.82 12.05 22.11
N SER A 3 -0.73 13.11 21.31
CA SER A 3 -1.29 14.41 21.66
C SER A 3 -2.83 14.35 21.71
N LYS A 4 -3.48 15.26 22.46
CA LYS A 4 -4.95 15.31 22.49
C LYS A 4 -5.58 15.45 21.10
N PRO A 5 -5.05 16.30 20.18
CA PRO A 5 -5.54 16.34 18.78
C PRO A 5 -5.39 15.02 18.05
N ALA A 6 -4.23 14.35 18.14
CA ALA A 6 -3.99 13.06 17.50
C ALA A 6 -4.96 11.99 18.00
N GLN A 7 -5.14 11.89 19.32
CA GLN A 7 -6.08 10.93 19.92
C GLN A 7 -7.51 11.16 19.43
N LYS A 8 -8.00 12.41 19.49
CA LYS A 8 -9.36 12.77 19.03
C LYS A 8 -9.54 12.44 17.55
N ARG A 9 -8.55 12.79 16.70
CA ARG A 9 -8.60 12.53 15.27
C ARG A 9 -8.60 11.02 14.98
N LEU A 10 -7.67 10.25 15.55
CA LEU A 10 -7.55 8.81 15.31
C LEU A 10 -8.75 8.02 15.83
N THR A 11 -9.33 8.41 16.97
CA THR A 11 -10.60 7.80 17.44
C THR A 11 -11.73 8.01 16.42
N LYS A 12 -11.86 9.22 15.86
CA LYS A 12 -12.85 9.51 14.81
C LYS A 12 -12.59 8.71 13.53
N GLU A 13 -11.32 8.55 13.14
CA GLU A 13 -10.91 7.75 11.98
C GLU A 13 -11.27 6.27 12.17
N PHE A 14 -11.13 5.74 13.38
CA PHE A 14 -11.49 4.35 13.67
C PHE A 14 -12.99 4.12 13.56
N LEU A 15 -13.80 5.01 14.11
CA LEU A 15 -15.26 4.95 13.94
C LEU A 15 -15.68 5.04 12.48
N ALA A 16 -15.00 5.88 11.69
CA ALA A 16 -15.25 5.98 10.26
C ALA A 16 -14.86 4.69 9.51
N MET A 17 -13.72 4.09 9.86
CA MET A 17 -13.25 2.81 9.30
C MET A 17 -14.22 1.67 9.61
N GLN A 18 -14.79 1.62 10.83
CA GLN A 18 -15.78 0.62 11.20
C GLN A 18 -17.11 0.79 10.45
N LYS A 19 -17.52 2.03 10.21
CA LYS A 19 -18.80 2.34 9.57
C LYS A 19 -18.77 2.15 8.05
N SER A 20 -17.68 2.55 7.42
CA SER A 20 -17.52 2.54 5.96
C SER A 20 -16.05 2.30 5.59
N PRO A 21 -15.56 1.07 5.71
CA PRO A 21 -14.21 0.72 5.30
C PRO A 21 -14.07 0.85 3.77
N PRO A 22 -12.93 1.30 3.25
CA PRO A 22 -12.70 1.29 1.81
C PRO A 22 -12.61 -0.13 1.27
N PRO A 23 -12.92 -0.36 -0.02
CA PRO A 23 -12.79 -1.67 -0.65
C PRO A 23 -11.37 -2.24 -0.51
N PHE A 24 -11.27 -3.54 -0.27
CA PHE A 24 -10.00 -4.28 -0.17
C PHE A 24 -9.08 -3.84 0.98
N VAL A 25 -9.56 -3.05 1.94
CA VAL A 25 -8.77 -2.53 3.04
C VAL A 25 -9.51 -2.65 4.37
N TRP A 26 -8.78 -3.06 5.40
CA TRP A 26 -9.20 -2.96 6.78
C TRP A 26 -8.06 -2.44 7.65
N ALA A 27 -8.32 -1.55 8.58
CA ALA A 27 -7.30 -1.04 9.50
C ALA A 27 -7.88 -0.77 10.89
N ALA A 28 -7.09 -1.10 11.92
CA ALA A 28 -7.47 -0.91 13.31
C ALA A 28 -6.26 -0.47 14.16
N PRO A 29 -6.46 0.40 15.16
CA PRO A 29 -5.41 0.79 16.09
C PRO A 29 -5.06 -0.36 17.04
N GLU A 30 -3.82 -0.39 17.51
CA GLU A 30 -3.44 -1.25 18.62
C GLU A 30 -4.15 -0.80 19.91
N GLU A 31 -4.65 -1.73 20.71
CA GLU A 31 -5.34 -1.42 21.98
C GLU A 31 -4.49 -0.58 22.94
N LYS A 32 -3.18 -0.84 22.96
CA LYS A 32 -2.24 -0.18 23.87
C LYS A 32 -1.69 1.15 23.32
N ASN A 33 -1.79 1.37 22.00
CA ASN A 33 -1.20 2.55 21.37
C ASN A 33 -1.98 2.98 20.12
N ILE A 34 -2.83 3.97 20.30
CA ILE A 34 -3.64 4.54 19.19
C ILE A 34 -2.82 5.11 18.04
N LEU A 35 -1.53 5.38 18.23
CA LEU A 35 -0.63 5.84 17.17
C LEU A 35 -0.15 4.73 16.24
N HIS A 36 -0.32 3.47 16.62
CA HIS A 36 0.02 2.30 15.82
C HIS A 36 -1.25 1.67 15.26
N TRP A 37 -1.35 1.62 13.93
CA TRP A 37 -2.47 1.01 13.24
C TRP A 37 -1.99 -0.15 12.38
N ASN A 38 -2.47 -1.33 12.70
CA ASN A 38 -2.30 -2.46 11.80
C ASN A 38 -3.32 -2.36 10.67
N PHE A 39 -2.93 -2.74 9.47
CA PHE A 39 -3.82 -2.80 8.32
C PHE A 39 -3.70 -4.13 7.58
N ILE A 40 -4.78 -4.52 6.93
CA ILE A 40 -4.83 -5.59 5.93
C ILE A 40 -5.21 -4.94 4.60
N VAL A 41 -4.47 -5.28 3.56
CA VAL A 41 -4.82 -5.00 2.17
C VAL A 41 -5.05 -6.32 1.46
N ARG A 42 -6.14 -6.43 0.72
CA ARG A 42 -6.41 -7.55 -0.21
C ARG A 42 -5.98 -7.17 -1.60
N GLY A 43 -5.36 -8.12 -2.30
CA GLY A 43 -5.07 -7.94 -3.71
C GLY A 43 -6.36 -7.92 -4.53
N PRO A 44 -6.66 -6.82 -5.26
CA PRO A 44 -7.84 -6.76 -6.12
C PRO A 44 -7.80 -7.83 -7.23
N PRO A 45 -8.96 -8.19 -7.83
CA PRO A 45 -8.98 -9.07 -8.99
C PRO A 45 -8.17 -8.47 -10.15
N ASP A 46 -7.80 -9.30 -11.10
CA ASP A 46 -7.13 -8.91 -12.35
C ASP A 46 -5.75 -8.24 -12.20
N CYS A 47 -5.07 -8.48 -11.05
CA CYS A 47 -3.71 -8.00 -10.82
C CYS A 47 -2.80 -9.14 -10.29
N PRO A 48 -1.46 -8.96 -10.30
CA PRO A 48 -0.53 -9.99 -9.80
C PRO A 48 -0.66 -10.29 -8.30
N TYR A 49 -1.36 -9.45 -7.56
CA TYR A 49 -1.58 -9.58 -6.11
C TYR A 49 -2.92 -10.23 -5.76
N ALA A 50 -3.74 -10.58 -6.76
CA ALA A 50 -5.09 -11.13 -6.57
C ALA A 50 -5.08 -12.33 -5.62
N GLY A 51 -6.05 -12.37 -4.70
CA GLY A 51 -6.17 -13.41 -3.68
C GLY A 51 -5.14 -13.34 -2.56
N GLY A 52 -4.24 -12.34 -2.56
CA GLY A 52 -3.26 -12.13 -1.50
C GLY A 52 -3.80 -11.32 -0.32
N GLU A 53 -3.21 -11.56 0.85
CA GLU A 53 -3.48 -10.85 2.10
C GLU A 53 -2.19 -10.20 2.60
N TYR A 54 -2.17 -8.88 2.67
CA TYR A 54 -0.97 -8.12 3.00
C TYR A 54 -1.17 -7.30 4.27
N HIS A 55 -0.46 -7.69 5.31
CA HIS A 55 -0.46 -7.04 6.62
C HIS A 55 0.66 -6.02 6.71
N GLY A 56 0.38 -4.88 7.33
CA GLY A 56 1.36 -3.85 7.59
C GLY A 56 1.00 -2.97 8.78
N LEU A 57 1.81 -1.93 8.98
CA LEU A 57 1.69 -0.97 10.07
C LEU A 57 1.74 0.46 9.53
N ILE A 58 0.82 1.30 10.01
CA ILE A 58 0.90 2.75 9.94
C ILE A 58 1.28 3.25 11.33
N ALA A 59 2.44 3.93 11.44
CA ALA A 59 2.92 4.52 12.68
C ALA A 59 2.72 6.03 12.63
N PHE A 60 1.70 6.53 13.31
CA PHE A 60 1.41 7.95 13.39
C PHE A 60 2.34 8.64 14.38
N PRO A 61 2.83 9.86 14.07
CA PRO A 61 3.56 10.69 15.03
C PRO A 61 2.60 11.29 16.06
N SER A 62 3.15 11.74 17.19
CA SER A 62 2.37 12.44 18.23
C SER A 62 1.69 13.71 17.73
N GLU A 63 2.25 14.34 16.69
CA GLU A 63 1.76 15.56 16.05
C GLU A 63 0.75 15.32 14.94
N TYR A 64 0.31 14.06 14.72
CA TYR A 64 -0.77 13.81 13.79
C TYR A 64 -2.03 14.61 14.16
N PRO A 65 -2.80 15.19 13.20
CA PRO A 65 -2.70 15.06 11.75
C PRO A 65 -1.73 16.03 11.06
N PHE A 66 -0.96 16.83 11.78
CA PHE A 66 -0.10 17.86 11.18
C PHE A 66 1.20 17.31 10.58
N LYS A 67 1.61 16.11 11.01
CA LYS A 67 2.74 15.39 10.42
C LYS A 67 2.29 14.03 9.85
N PRO A 68 2.91 13.58 8.73
CA PRO A 68 2.61 12.30 8.10
C PRO A 68 3.06 11.09 8.91
N PRO A 69 2.41 9.92 8.71
CA PRO A 69 2.82 8.68 9.34
C PRO A 69 3.95 7.97 8.58
N GLY A 70 4.71 7.14 9.29
CA GLY A 70 5.54 6.11 8.68
C GLY A 70 4.72 4.87 8.36
N ILE A 71 5.01 4.22 7.22
CA ILE A 71 4.25 3.05 6.74
C ILE A 71 5.20 1.93 6.41
N LYS A 72 4.81 0.71 6.77
CA LYS A 72 5.55 -0.52 6.49
C LYS A 72 4.59 -1.62 6.08
N MET A 73 5.04 -2.51 5.21
CA MET A 73 4.38 -3.80 4.96
C MET A 73 5.21 -4.93 5.57
N TYR A 74 4.56 -5.86 6.23
CA TYR A 74 5.22 -7.00 6.85
C TYR A 74 5.19 -8.23 5.95
N THR A 75 4.02 -8.47 5.34
CA THR A 75 3.82 -9.62 4.46
C THR A 75 4.67 -9.49 3.19
N PRO A 76 5.48 -10.51 2.86
CA PRO A 76 6.19 -10.54 1.59
C PRO A 76 5.20 -10.45 0.42
N SER A 77 5.42 -9.51 -0.49
CA SER A 77 4.51 -9.21 -1.60
C SER A 77 5.20 -9.22 -2.98
N GLY A 78 6.53 -9.22 -3.00
CA GLY A 78 7.27 -8.97 -4.23
C GLY A 78 7.21 -7.49 -4.70
N ARG A 79 6.54 -6.60 -3.95
CA ARG A 79 6.45 -5.16 -4.23
C ARG A 79 7.24 -4.32 -3.23
N PHE A 80 7.13 -4.67 -1.95
CA PHE A 80 7.80 -3.97 -0.86
C PHE A 80 8.68 -4.91 -0.06
N GLN A 81 9.79 -4.37 0.43
CA GLN A 81 10.68 -5.10 1.32
C GLN A 81 10.01 -5.24 2.70
N PRO A 82 9.84 -6.47 3.22
CA PRO A 82 9.20 -6.68 4.51
C PRO A 82 9.87 -5.88 5.63
N ASP A 83 9.01 -5.26 6.48
CA ASP A 83 9.41 -4.46 7.65
C ASP A 83 10.24 -3.20 7.35
N LYS A 84 10.39 -2.80 6.09
CA LYS A 84 10.99 -1.52 5.72
C LYS A 84 9.95 -0.43 5.50
N LYS A 85 10.32 0.81 5.84
CA LYS A 85 9.49 1.97 5.53
C LYS A 85 9.35 2.15 4.03
N ILE A 86 8.13 2.43 3.61
CA ILE A 86 7.75 2.70 2.23
C ILE A 86 7.69 4.21 2.02
N CYS A 87 8.47 4.70 1.06
CA CYS A 87 8.42 6.09 0.63
C CYS A 87 7.35 6.24 -0.46
N PHE A 88 6.25 6.91 -0.14
CA PHE A 88 5.24 7.35 -1.10
C PHE A 88 4.62 8.67 -0.64
N SER A 89 3.85 9.33 -1.47
CA SER A 89 3.41 10.72 -1.30
C SER A 89 2.73 11.03 0.05
N MET A 90 2.11 10.03 0.70
CA MET A 90 1.40 10.19 1.98
C MET A 90 2.21 9.70 3.19
N SER A 91 3.51 9.44 3.04
CA SER A 91 4.38 8.94 4.10
C SER A 91 5.28 10.02 4.70
N ASP A 92 5.92 9.71 5.82
CA ASP A 92 6.85 10.59 6.53
C ASP A 92 8.12 10.95 5.76
N PHE A 93 8.31 10.40 4.56
CA PHE A 93 9.35 10.83 3.62
C PHE A 93 9.01 12.15 2.92
N HIS A 94 7.73 12.54 2.87
CA HIS A 94 7.25 13.70 2.14
C HIS A 94 6.45 14.68 3.00
N PRO A 95 7.03 15.23 4.10
CA PRO A 95 6.31 16.12 5.01
C PRO A 95 5.84 17.41 4.35
N GLY A 96 6.53 17.87 3.28
CA GLY A 96 6.18 19.10 2.56
C GLY A 96 4.92 19.00 1.68
N THR A 97 4.53 17.78 1.27
CA THR A 97 3.33 17.54 0.46
C THR A 97 2.19 16.93 1.27
N TRP A 98 2.41 16.67 2.56
CA TRP A 98 1.42 16.10 3.43
C TRP A 98 0.19 17.00 3.58
N ASN A 99 -0.99 16.41 3.41
CA ASN A 99 -2.25 17.09 3.67
C ASN A 99 -2.92 16.53 4.95
N PRO A 100 -3.09 17.36 6.00
CA PRO A 100 -3.75 16.93 7.24
C PRO A 100 -5.21 16.47 7.09
N ALA A 101 -5.86 16.78 5.95
CA ALA A 101 -7.20 16.29 5.66
C ALA A 101 -7.24 14.81 5.27
N TRP A 102 -6.11 14.22 4.84
CA TRP A 102 -6.07 12.80 4.51
C TRP A 102 -6.39 11.93 5.72
N SER A 103 -7.31 11.01 5.51
CA SER A 103 -7.77 10.05 6.51
C SER A 103 -6.95 8.75 6.48
N VAL A 104 -7.09 7.91 7.51
CA VAL A 104 -6.52 6.55 7.50
C VAL A 104 -7.01 5.77 6.28
N ALA A 105 -8.30 5.86 5.96
CA ALA A 105 -8.87 5.24 4.76
C ALA A 105 -8.19 5.73 3.48
N THR A 106 -8.00 7.07 3.34
CA THR A 106 -7.31 7.65 2.19
C THR A 106 -5.85 7.16 2.08
N ILE A 107 -5.13 7.09 3.21
CA ILE A 107 -3.75 6.60 3.24
C ILE A 107 -3.68 5.13 2.79
N CYS A 108 -4.55 4.28 3.31
CA CYS A 108 -4.57 2.86 2.95
C CYS A 108 -4.97 2.64 1.48
N THR A 109 -5.96 3.38 0.96
CA THR A 109 -6.35 3.32 -0.46
C THR A 109 -5.20 3.83 -1.36
N GLY A 110 -4.52 4.91 -0.94
CA GLY A 110 -3.34 5.41 -1.63
C GLY A 110 -2.20 4.39 -1.65
N LEU A 111 -1.96 3.69 -0.52
CA LEU A 111 -0.97 2.62 -0.44
C LEU A 111 -1.32 1.45 -1.36
N LEU A 112 -2.60 1.04 -1.42
CA LEU A 112 -3.07 0.00 -2.34
C LEU A 112 -2.85 0.42 -3.79
N SER A 113 -3.24 1.64 -4.17
CA SER A 113 -3.00 2.18 -5.52
C SER A 113 -1.50 2.20 -5.85
N PHE A 114 -0.67 2.62 -4.91
CA PHE A 114 0.79 2.63 -5.06
C PHE A 114 1.38 1.21 -5.16
N MET A 115 0.82 0.23 -4.44
CA MET A 115 1.20 -1.17 -4.57
C MET A 115 0.95 -1.72 -5.98
N LEU A 116 -0.14 -1.29 -6.62
CA LEU A 116 -0.52 -1.71 -7.98
C LEU A 116 0.28 -1.01 -9.08
N SER A 117 1.01 0.07 -8.77
CA SER A 117 1.88 0.76 -9.72
C SER A 117 3.26 0.11 -9.81
N ASP A 118 3.98 0.38 -10.91
CA ASP A 118 5.38 -0.06 -11.10
C ASP A 118 6.40 0.98 -10.62
N GLU A 119 5.94 2.04 -9.96
CA GLU A 119 6.80 3.13 -9.49
C GLU A 119 7.81 2.64 -8.44
N MET A 120 9.10 2.83 -8.71
CA MET A 120 10.18 2.44 -7.80
C MET A 120 10.43 3.51 -6.76
N THR A 121 10.61 3.07 -5.50
CA THR A 121 10.86 3.98 -4.39
C THR A 121 11.68 3.31 -3.27
N THR A 122 12.06 4.09 -2.26
CA THR A 122 12.67 3.52 -1.04
C THR A 122 11.72 2.53 -0.38
N GLY A 123 12.21 1.32 -0.15
CA GLY A 123 11.43 0.22 0.43
C GLY A 123 10.71 -0.64 -0.62
N SER A 124 10.75 -0.29 -1.91
CA SER A 124 10.25 -1.18 -2.96
C SER A 124 11.29 -2.23 -3.37
N VAL A 125 10.81 -3.31 -3.97
CA VAL A 125 11.60 -4.35 -4.62
C VAL A 125 11.03 -4.63 -5.99
N THR A 126 11.88 -5.12 -6.89
CA THR A 126 11.45 -5.59 -8.22
C THR A 126 11.28 -7.10 -8.19
N SER A 127 10.13 -7.59 -8.65
CA SER A 127 9.87 -8.99 -8.88
C SER A 127 8.98 -9.19 -10.11
N THR A 128 9.00 -10.38 -10.66
CA THR A 128 8.14 -10.77 -11.77
C THR A 128 6.69 -10.95 -11.31
N ASP A 129 5.73 -10.88 -12.22
CA ASP A 129 4.33 -11.15 -11.90
C ASP A 129 4.07 -12.57 -11.42
N VAL A 130 4.90 -13.52 -11.87
CA VAL A 130 4.84 -14.92 -11.39
C VAL A 130 5.25 -15.00 -9.92
N GLU A 131 6.32 -14.31 -9.52
CA GLU A 131 6.75 -14.24 -8.12
C GLU A 131 5.73 -13.52 -7.24
N LYS A 132 5.12 -12.42 -7.74
CA LYS A 132 4.05 -11.70 -7.02
C LYS A 132 2.85 -12.59 -6.75
N ARG A 133 2.41 -13.39 -7.77
CA ARG A 133 1.31 -14.37 -7.61
C ARG A 133 1.67 -15.48 -6.61
N ASP A 134 2.91 -15.97 -6.62
CA ASP A 134 3.37 -16.96 -5.66
C ASP A 134 3.39 -16.39 -4.21
N PHE A 135 3.83 -15.14 -4.03
CA PHE A 135 3.69 -14.45 -2.75
C PHE A 135 2.22 -14.29 -2.33
N ALA A 136 1.33 -13.94 -3.26
CA ALA A 136 -0.10 -13.80 -2.99
C ALA A 136 -0.72 -15.11 -2.46
N LEU A 137 -0.45 -16.22 -3.13
CA LEU A 137 -0.96 -17.55 -2.73
C LEU A 137 -0.53 -17.96 -1.32
N ARG A 138 0.68 -17.59 -0.90
CA ARG A 138 1.25 -17.97 0.41
C ARG A 138 1.04 -16.92 1.51
N SER A 139 0.52 -15.75 1.17
CA SER A 139 0.46 -14.58 2.05
C SER A 139 -0.36 -14.83 3.32
N HIS A 140 -1.52 -15.45 3.20
CA HIS A 140 -2.41 -15.75 4.34
C HIS A 140 -1.79 -16.75 5.31
N GLU A 141 -1.24 -17.85 4.82
CA GLU A 141 -0.54 -18.83 5.66
C GLU A 141 0.68 -18.21 6.34
N TRP A 142 1.42 -17.35 5.63
CA TRP A 142 2.53 -16.61 6.19
C TRP A 142 2.08 -15.69 7.32
N ASN A 143 0.99 -14.93 7.14
CA ASN A 143 0.41 -14.03 8.15
C ASN A 143 -0.02 -14.80 9.40
N ARG A 144 -0.71 -15.93 9.25
CA ARG A 144 -1.17 -16.77 10.37
C ARG A 144 -0.02 -17.23 11.27
N LYS A 145 1.17 -17.45 10.72
CA LYS A 145 2.38 -17.83 11.47
C LYS A 145 2.98 -16.65 12.25
N GLN A 146 2.64 -15.41 11.92
CA GLN A 146 3.19 -14.22 12.56
C GLN A 146 2.41 -13.86 13.84
N LYS A 147 3.13 -13.76 14.96
CA LYS A 147 2.52 -13.33 16.23
C LYS A 147 1.82 -11.96 16.11
N ARG A 148 2.48 -11.01 15.44
CA ARG A 148 1.94 -9.65 15.23
C ARG A 148 0.60 -9.63 14.48
N PHE A 149 0.39 -10.54 13.53
CA PHE A 149 -0.87 -10.67 12.81
C PHE A 149 -1.96 -11.26 13.69
N ARG A 150 -1.65 -12.34 14.43
CA ARG A 150 -2.59 -12.97 15.36
C ARG A 150 -3.04 -12.03 16.47
N ASP A 151 -2.13 -11.21 16.98
CA ASP A 151 -2.43 -10.22 18.03
C ASP A 151 -3.30 -9.07 17.49
N ALA A 152 -3.05 -8.61 16.26
CA ALA A 152 -3.74 -7.49 15.65
C ALA A 152 -5.11 -7.88 15.05
N PHE A 153 -5.20 -9.08 14.49
CA PHE A 153 -6.35 -9.53 13.71
C PHE A 153 -6.74 -10.99 14.05
N PRO A 154 -7.13 -11.29 15.30
CA PRO A 154 -7.47 -12.66 15.70
C PRO A 154 -8.61 -13.25 14.87
N ASP A 155 -9.61 -12.44 14.48
CA ASP A 155 -10.78 -12.86 13.70
C ASP A 155 -10.44 -13.24 12.25
N TYR A 156 -9.31 -12.80 11.73
CA TYR A 156 -8.80 -13.11 10.38
C TYR A 156 -7.75 -14.23 10.38
N CYS A 157 -7.39 -14.75 11.55
CA CYS A 157 -6.37 -15.82 11.69
C CYS A 157 -6.99 -17.22 11.59
N THR A 158 -7.88 -17.43 10.63
CA THR A 158 -8.61 -18.69 10.37
C THR A 158 -7.88 -19.54 9.31
N GLU A 159 -8.28 -20.81 9.12
CA GLU A 159 -7.69 -21.64 8.07
C GLU A 159 -7.99 -21.12 6.69
N GLU A 160 -9.23 -20.73 6.45
CA GLU A 160 -9.66 -20.06 5.25
C GLU A 160 -9.61 -18.55 5.43
N MET A 161 -9.21 -17.86 4.37
CA MET A 161 -9.11 -16.42 4.35
C MET A 161 -10.50 -15.79 4.34
N LYS A 162 -10.87 -15.10 5.41
CA LYS A 162 -12.16 -14.39 5.52
C LYS A 162 -12.14 -13.09 4.71
N ASP A 163 -13.25 -12.74 4.10
CA ASP A 163 -13.43 -11.46 3.43
C ASP A 163 -13.36 -10.30 4.42
N LEU A 164 -12.83 -9.17 3.96
CA LEU A 164 -12.88 -7.92 4.70
C LEU A 164 -14.30 -7.34 4.66
N PRO A 165 -14.68 -6.46 5.60
CA PRO A 165 -16.07 -5.98 5.74
C PRO A 165 -16.69 -5.37 4.48
N ASN A 166 -15.91 -4.91 3.52
CA ASN A 166 -16.38 -4.27 2.29
C ASN A 166 -15.91 -4.98 1.00
N MET A 167 -15.74 -6.31 1.05
CA MET A 167 -15.43 -7.11 -0.13
C MET A 167 -16.65 -7.80 -0.76
N GLY A 168 -17.80 -7.76 -0.10
CA GLY A 168 -19.00 -8.52 -0.45
C GLY A 168 -20.11 -7.72 -1.15
N GLU A 169 -19.94 -6.45 -1.49
CA GLU A 169 -20.87 -5.74 -2.37
C GLU A 169 -20.67 -6.19 -3.84
N LYS A 170 -21.11 -7.42 -4.10
CA LYS A 170 -21.62 -7.75 -5.43
C LYS A 170 -22.76 -6.80 -5.67
N ASP A 171 -22.71 -6.02 -6.77
CA ASP A 171 -23.78 -5.20 -7.30
C ASP A 171 -25.15 -5.65 -6.78
N LYS A 172 -25.71 -4.95 -5.81
CA LYS A 172 -27.16 -4.88 -5.69
C LYS A 172 -27.57 -4.01 -6.85
N GLY A 173 -27.93 -4.66 -7.94
CA GLY A 173 -28.58 -4.01 -9.06
C GLY A 173 -29.69 -3.10 -8.57
N PRO A 174 -30.14 -2.12 -9.39
CA PRO A 174 -31.09 -1.12 -8.97
C PRO A 174 -32.30 -1.82 -8.34
N VAL A 175 -32.60 -1.45 -7.08
CA VAL A 175 -33.85 -1.84 -6.42
C VAL A 175 -34.93 -1.17 -7.24
N GLU A 176 -35.68 -1.97 -8.00
CA GLU A 176 -36.95 -1.57 -8.57
C GLU A 176 -37.92 -1.34 -7.41
N ASP A 177 -37.97 -0.12 -6.92
CA ASP A 177 -39.10 0.32 -6.12
C ASP A 177 -40.27 0.57 -7.04
N GLY A 178 -41.22 -0.36 -6.96
CA GLY A 178 -42.43 -0.35 -7.71
C GLY A 178 -43.35 0.82 -7.39
N GLU A 179 -44.01 1.26 -8.44
CA GLU A 179 -45.33 1.87 -8.55
C GLU A 179 -45.73 3.00 -7.58
N ALA A 180 -45.87 4.16 -8.14
CA ALA A 180 -47.14 4.93 -8.01
C ALA A 180 -47.30 5.85 -9.21
N SER A 181 -48.28 5.50 -10.02
CA SER A 181 -48.86 6.30 -11.08
C SER A 181 -49.34 7.66 -10.57
N GLN A 182 -49.10 8.72 -11.33
CA GLN A 182 -50.12 9.73 -11.59
C GLN A 182 -49.73 10.67 -12.76
N GLU A 183 -50.68 10.80 -13.62
CA GLU A 183 -50.92 11.55 -14.84
C GLU A 183 -50.25 12.90 -15.01
N ALA A 184 -49.95 13.17 -16.29
CA ALA A 184 -49.61 14.45 -16.86
C ALA A 184 -50.83 15.41 -16.88
N PRO A 185 -50.61 16.74 -17.11
CA PRO A 185 -50.97 17.21 -18.43
C PRO A 185 -49.95 18.13 -19.11
N ALA A 186 -50.07 18.13 -20.43
CA ALA A 186 -49.31 18.84 -21.40
C ALA A 186 -49.38 20.36 -21.26
N GLY A 187 -48.28 21.04 -21.58
CA GLY A 187 -48.19 22.48 -21.74
C GLY A 187 -47.00 22.85 -22.64
N THR A 188 -47.33 23.03 -23.92
CA THR A 188 -46.45 23.54 -24.98
C THR A 188 -46.02 24.97 -24.71
N THR A 189 -44.70 25.29 -24.76
CA THR A 189 -44.26 26.62 -25.24
C THR A 189 -42.83 26.53 -25.81
N GLN A 190 -42.71 26.90 -27.09
CA GLN A 190 -41.47 26.99 -27.89
C GLN A 190 -40.67 28.27 -27.56
N GLY A 191 -39.35 28.18 -27.63
CA GLY A 191 -38.40 29.17 -28.12
C GLY A 191 -37.43 29.74 -27.10
N PRO A 192 -36.29 30.29 -27.51
CA PRO A 192 -35.52 30.05 -28.72
C PRO A 192 -34.06 29.54 -28.47
N VAL A 193 -33.51 28.96 -29.50
CA VAL A 193 -32.12 28.47 -29.61
C VAL A 193 -31.12 29.62 -29.42
N VAL A 194 -30.24 29.49 -28.38
CA VAL A 194 -29.06 30.32 -28.25
C VAL A 194 -27.83 29.47 -28.64
N ARG A 195 -27.22 29.91 -29.70
CA ARG A 195 -26.03 29.35 -30.37
C ARG A 195 -24.79 29.49 -29.45
N ALA A 196 -24.19 28.38 -29.04
CA ALA A 196 -22.93 28.37 -28.28
C ALA A 196 -21.77 28.84 -29.19
N SER A 197 -21.10 29.92 -28.78
CA SER A 197 -19.89 30.43 -29.36
C SER A 197 -18.65 29.66 -28.75
N ALA A 198 -17.74 29.28 -29.62
CA ALA A 198 -16.49 28.59 -29.30
C ALA A 198 -15.53 29.48 -28.48
N PRO A 199 -14.64 28.87 -27.62
CA PRO A 199 -13.64 29.63 -26.88
C PRO A 199 -12.46 30.03 -27.77
N PRO A 200 -11.77 31.15 -27.48
CA PRO A 200 -10.70 31.68 -28.30
C PRO A 200 -9.40 30.89 -28.16
N THR A 201 -8.76 30.61 -29.29
CA THR A 201 -7.45 29.99 -29.46
C THR A 201 -6.36 30.90 -28.91
N VAL A 202 -5.62 30.48 -27.89
CA VAL A 202 -4.44 31.18 -27.40
C VAL A 202 -3.24 30.78 -28.25
N LYS A 203 -2.67 31.75 -28.98
CA LYS A 203 -1.45 31.59 -29.76
C LYS A 203 -0.25 31.34 -28.85
N ALA A 204 0.45 30.22 -29.04
CA ALA A 204 1.74 29.92 -28.43
C ALA A 204 2.79 30.96 -28.88
N ARG A 205 3.39 31.66 -27.92
CA ARG A 205 4.52 32.56 -28.11
C ARG A 205 5.80 31.76 -27.91
N ALA A 206 6.58 31.59 -28.96
CA ALA A 206 7.90 30.95 -28.95
C ALA A 206 8.88 31.74 -28.07
N MET A 207 9.58 31.06 -27.17
CA MET A 207 10.74 31.58 -26.44
C MET A 207 12.03 31.06 -27.09
N PRO A 208 13.09 31.87 -27.12
CA PRO A 208 14.33 31.54 -27.82
C PRO A 208 15.17 30.53 -27.03
N THR A 209 15.71 29.56 -27.74
CA THR A 209 16.70 28.59 -27.26
C THR A 209 18.04 29.30 -27.06
N SER A 210 18.56 29.31 -25.81
CA SER A 210 19.97 29.56 -25.55
C SER A 210 20.64 28.23 -25.19
N ALA A 211 21.51 27.77 -26.09
CA ALA A 211 22.40 26.65 -25.85
C ALA A 211 23.47 27.06 -24.83
N SER A 212 23.58 26.33 -23.73
CA SER A 212 24.74 26.34 -22.86
C SER A 212 25.23 24.90 -22.69
N ALA A 213 26.46 24.68 -23.18
CA ALA A 213 27.15 23.40 -23.15
C ALA A 213 27.55 23.06 -21.70
N ALA A 214 27.21 21.86 -21.25
CA ALA A 214 27.76 21.26 -20.04
C ALA A 214 28.99 20.39 -20.37
N PRO A 215 30.03 20.36 -19.51
CA PRO A 215 31.21 19.55 -19.73
C PRO A 215 30.97 18.05 -19.47
N PRO A 216 31.79 17.15 -20.01
CA PRO A 216 31.59 15.70 -19.85
C PRO A 216 32.02 15.24 -18.46
N VAL A 217 31.13 14.56 -17.76
CA VAL A 217 31.44 13.84 -16.51
C VAL A 217 31.88 12.41 -16.87
N ALA A 218 33.11 12.09 -16.51
CA ALA A 218 33.72 10.78 -16.64
C ALA A 218 33.22 9.85 -15.51
N GLY A 219 33.00 8.57 -15.82
CA GLY A 219 33.10 7.45 -14.91
C GLY A 219 31.79 6.94 -14.32
N GLN A 220 30.92 6.27 -15.10
CA GLN A 220 29.96 5.31 -14.60
C GLN A 220 30.66 3.98 -14.36
N VAL A 221 30.91 3.67 -13.07
CA VAL A 221 31.22 2.29 -12.66
C VAL A 221 29.90 1.56 -12.50
N ALA A 222 29.59 0.65 -13.42
CA ALA A 222 28.44 -0.23 -13.34
C ALA A 222 28.67 -1.22 -12.19
N ILE A 223 27.95 -1.05 -11.06
CA ILE A 223 27.85 -2.05 -10.00
C ILE A 223 26.71 -2.97 -10.38
N ALA A 224 27.03 -4.17 -10.86
CA ALA A 224 26.08 -5.24 -11.09
C ALA A 224 25.38 -5.64 -9.75
N PRO A 225 24.07 -5.90 -9.73
CA PRO A 225 23.40 -6.37 -8.53
C PRO A 225 23.82 -7.82 -8.23
N ALA A 226 24.46 -8.04 -7.08
CA ALA A 226 24.74 -9.38 -6.58
C ALA A 226 23.42 -10.15 -6.38
N SER A 227 23.26 -11.27 -7.06
CA SER A 227 22.06 -12.10 -6.97
C SER A 227 21.93 -12.71 -5.57
N TRP A 228 20.73 -12.75 -5.03
CA TRP A 228 20.39 -13.32 -3.72
C TRP A 228 20.87 -14.78 -3.53
N ARG A 229 21.05 -15.48 -4.63
CA ARG A 229 21.51 -16.87 -4.64
C ARG A 229 22.99 -16.99 -4.20
N GLU A 230 23.83 -16.01 -4.47
CA GLU A 230 25.26 -16.04 -4.11
C GLU A 230 25.48 -15.80 -2.61
N THR A 231 24.69 -14.93 -1.98
CA THR A 231 24.80 -14.65 -0.53
C THR A 231 24.36 -15.82 0.36
N ILE A 232 23.42 -16.65 -0.09
CA ILE A 232 22.99 -17.85 0.64
C ILE A 232 24.04 -18.96 0.51
N TRP A 233 24.62 -19.13 -0.67
CA TRP A 233 25.65 -20.14 -0.92
C TRP A 233 26.93 -19.87 -0.12
N ASP A 234 27.37 -18.62 -0.01
CA ASP A 234 28.55 -18.25 0.77
C ASP A 234 28.37 -18.50 2.27
N ARG A 235 27.21 -18.23 2.83
CA ARG A 235 26.93 -18.51 4.25
C ARG A 235 26.89 -20.02 4.58
N TRP A 236 26.43 -20.85 3.64
CA TRP A 236 26.40 -22.31 3.80
C TRP A 236 27.82 -22.92 3.72
N ARG A 237 28.66 -22.40 2.85
CA ARG A 237 30.06 -22.83 2.74
C ARG A 237 30.84 -22.63 4.04
N TRP A 238 30.70 -21.48 4.68
CA TRP A 238 31.33 -21.21 5.97
C TRP A 238 30.82 -22.13 7.09
N GLY A 239 29.52 -22.44 7.11
CA GLY A 239 28.93 -23.41 8.05
C GLY A 239 29.54 -24.81 7.91
N ILE A 240 29.76 -25.28 6.69
CA ILE A 240 30.38 -26.59 6.41
C ILE A 240 31.83 -26.59 6.85
N PHE A 241 32.61 -25.55 6.63
CA PHE A 241 34.00 -25.45 7.06
C PHE A 241 34.14 -25.46 8.59
N ILE A 242 33.26 -24.80 9.32
CA ILE A 242 33.27 -24.82 10.78
C ILE A 242 32.95 -26.23 11.30
N LEU A 243 31.97 -26.91 10.69
CA LEU A 243 31.56 -28.25 11.10
C LEU A 243 32.69 -29.28 10.83
N LEU A 244 33.40 -29.17 9.69
CA LEU A 244 34.58 -29.97 9.37
C LEU A 244 35.75 -29.71 10.33
N ALA A 245 36.00 -28.45 10.68
CA ALA A 245 37.07 -28.11 11.63
C ALA A 245 36.82 -28.69 13.03
N VAL A 246 35.56 -28.68 13.50
CA VAL A 246 35.17 -29.30 14.78
C VAL A 246 35.32 -30.81 14.73
N LEU A 247 34.96 -31.44 13.61
CA LEU A 247 35.13 -32.92 13.44
C LEU A 247 36.61 -33.34 13.44
N VAL A 248 37.46 -32.60 12.72
CA VAL A 248 38.91 -32.87 12.70
C VAL A 248 39.51 -32.65 14.08
N SER A 249 39.13 -31.61 14.80
CA SER A 249 39.59 -31.35 16.18
C SER A 249 39.16 -32.46 17.16
N ARG A 250 38.03 -33.10 16.95
CA ARG A 250 37.56 -34.23 17.78
C ARG A 250 38.33 -35.52 17.47
N LEU A 251 38.69 -35.74 16.20
CA LEU A 251 39.46 -36.93 15.78
C LEU A 251 40.93 -36.85 16.13
N SER A 252 41.49 -35.65 16.36
CA SER A 252 42.90 -35.45 16.74
C SER A 252 43.16 -35.57 18.27
N ASN A 253 42.10 -35.72 19.07
CA ASN A 253 42.13 -35.81 20.52
C ASN A 253 41.73 -37.22 21.05
N VAL A 254 41.84 -38.27 20.21
CA VAL A 254 41.68 -39.67 20.62
C VAL A 254 42.99 -40.43 20.51
#